data_6bbd141d3970690bd8076d8e7574bd9b
#
_entry.id   6bbd141d3970690bd8076d8e7574bd9b
#
_cell.length_a   1.000
_cell.length_b   1.000
_cell.length_c   1.000
_cell.angle_alpha   90.00
_cell.angle_beta   90.00
_cell.angle_gamma   90.00
#
_symmetry.space_group_name_H-M   'P 1'
#
loop_
_entity.id
_entity.type
_entity.pdbx_description
1 polymer ?
#
loop_
_entity_poly.entity_id
_entity_poly.type
_entity_poly.pdbx_seq_one_letter_code
_entity_poly.pdbx_strand_id
1 'polypeptide(L)'
;MIKGLKICGISDPETLNYILNHNHKPTMIGFITNYEKSKRYVKLEKLKDLINIDKKQVKFVSVLVNPDDEILEKIKDLNFDYYQLYDVSPERTKEIKLKFQKKIITALTISNKEDVIKYKDYTKISDVI
;
A
#
# COMPACT_ATOMS: atom_id res chain seq x y z
N MET A 1 1.49 -14.83 16.37
CA MET A 1 2.10 -15.51 15.21
C MET A 1 2.14 -14.56 14.04
N ILE A 2 3.29 -14.31 13.45
CA ILE A 2 3.41 -13.52 12.22
C ILE A 2 2.86 -14.35 11.07
N LYS A 3 1.78 -13.87 10.44
CA LYS A 3 1.13 -14.59 9.33
C LYS A 3 1.68 -14.21 7.95
N GLY A 4 2.64 -13.32 7.89
CA GLY A 4 3.24 -12.88 6.64
C GLY A 4 4.29 -11.80 6.82
N LEU A 5 4.96 -11.47 5.72
CA LEU A 5 5.99 -10.44 5.64
C LEU A 5 5.65 -9.49 4.49
N LYS A 6 5.84 -8.20 4.71
CA LYS A 6 5.72 -7.17 3.68
C LYS A 6 7.08 -6.51 3.44
N ILE A 7 7.50 -6.45 2.18
CA ILE A 7 8.65 -5.65 1.74
C ILE A 7 8.10 -4.38 1.09
N CYS A 8 8.52 -3.22 1.56
CA CYS A 8 7.99 -1.94 1.13
C CYS A 8 9.03 -1.10 0.38
N GLY A 9 8.56 -0.40 -0.65
CA GLY A 9 9.36 0.56 -1.40
C GLY A 9 10.20 -0.06 -2.51
N ILE A 10 9.67 -1.06 -3.17
CA ILE A 10 10.27 -1.59 -4.40
C ILE A 10 10.04 -0.58 -5.52
N SER A 11 11.10 -0.25 -6.26
CA SER A 11 11.08 0.81 -7.27
C SER A 11 11.74 0.44 -8.60
N ASP A 12 12.26 -0.77 -8.73
CA ASP A 12 12.93 -1.23 -9.95
C ASP A 12 12.54 -2.66 -10.33
N PRO A 13 12.56 -2.99 -11.65
CA PRO A 13 12.13 -4.29 -12.14
C PRO A 13 13.05 -5.44 -11.71
N GLU A 14 14.34 -5.20 -11.60
CA GLU A 14 15.33 -6.24 -11.25
C GLU A 14 15.08 -6.75 -9.84
N THR A 15 14.96 -5.84 -8.88
CA THR A 15 14.66 -6.18 -7.48
C THR A 15 13.30 -6.87 -7.36
N LEU A 16 12.28 -6.34 -8.04
CA LEU A 16 10.95 -6.96 -8.03
C LEU A 16 10.98 -8.40 -8.56
N ASN A 17 11.64 -8.60 -9.68
CA ASN A 17 11.77 -9.92 -10.31
C ASN A 17 12.52 -10.91 -9.41
N TYR A 18 13.60 -10.47 -8.78
CA TYR A 18 14.35 -11.27 -7.81
C TYR A 18 13.46 -11.74 -6.66
N ILE A 19 12.69 -10.83 -6.06
CA ILE A 19 11.80 -11.16 -4.94
C ILE A 19 10.71 -12.15 -5.36
N LEU A 20 10.07 -11.92 -6.51
CA LEU A 20 8.98 -12.76 -7.01
C LEU A 20 9.44 -14.17 -7.39
N ASN A 21 10.70 -14.37 -7.74
CA ASN A 21 11.26 -15.67 -8.09
C ASN A 21 12.03 -16.33 -6.91
N HIS A 22 12.13 -15.67 -5.77
CA HIS A 22 12.78 -16.24 -4.60
C HIS A 22 11.95 -17.36 -3.97
N ASN A 23 12.61 -18.41 -3.43
CA ASN A 23 11.93 -19.53 -2.81
C ASN A 23 11.08 -19.15 -1.57
N HIS A 24 11.52 -18.12 -0.84
CA HIS A 24 10.82 -17.58 0.33
C HIS A 24 10.31 -16.17 0.01
N LYS A 25 9.16 -16.10 -0.67
CA LYS A 25 8.54 -14.83 -1.07
C LYS A 25 7.86 -14.15 0.11
N PRO A 26 7.82 -12.81 0.13
CA PRO A 26 6.96 -12.08 1.05
C PRO A 26 5.48 -12.29 0.72
N THR A 27 4.60 -12.05 1.68
CA THR A 27 3.16 -12.06 1.44
C THR A 27 2.73 -10.84 0.62
N MET A 28 3.38 -9.70 0.87
CA MET A 28 3.05 -8.42 0.26
C MET A 28 4.28 -7.67 -0.20
N ILE A 29 4.14 -6.91 -1.28
CA ILE A 29 5.13 -5.93 -1.77
C ILE A 29 4.45 -4.57 -1.90
N GLY A 30 5.07 -3.53 -1.32
CA GLY A 30 4.59 -2.15 -1.35
C GLY A 30 5.36 -1.28 -2.33
N PHE A 31 4.63 -0.39 -3.01
CA PHE A 31 5.14 0.59 -3.96
C PHE A 31 4.71 1.99 -3.53
N ILE A 32 5.66 2.92 -3.40
CA ILE A 32 5.37 4.30 -3.02
C ILE A 32 4.79 5.04 -4.24
N THR A 33 3.50 5.38 -4.17
CA THR A 33 2.73 5.78 -5.36
C THR A 33 2.53 7.29 -5.49
N ASN A 34 2.39 8.03 -4.39
CA ASN A 34 2.11 9.47 -4.43
C ASN A 34 2.99 10.32 -3.51
N TYR A 35 4.08 9.81 -2.99
CA TYR A 35 4.97 10.53 -2.09
C TYR A 35 6.34 10.79 -2.73
N GLU A 36 6.43 11.86 -3.50
CA GLU A 36 7.62 12.22 -4.31
C GLU A 36 8.89 12.50 -3.50
N LYS A 37 8.73 12.85 -2.21
CA LYS A 37 9.87 13.05 -1.29
C LYS A 37 10.59 11.76 -0.94
N SER A 38 9.97 10.61 -1.14
CA SER A 38 10.61 9.32 -0.91
C SER A 38 11.60 9.01 -2.01
N LYS A 39 12.80 8.55 -1.63
CA LYS A 39 13.79 8.03 -2.59
C LYS A 39 13.30 6.79 -3.35
N ARG A 40 12.25 6.14 -2.85
CA ARG A 40 11.64 4.93 -3.44
C ARG A 40 10.32 5.23 -4.16
N TYR A 41 10.02 6.50 -4.37
CA TYR A 41 8.86 6.90 -5.15
C TYR A 41 8.98 6.43 -6.60
N VAL A 42 7.88 5.91 -7.12
CA VAL A 42 7.78 5.47 -8.52
C VAL A 42 6.76 6.32 -9.25
N LYS A 43 7.17 6.99 -10.30
CA LYS A 43 6.26 7.76 -11.16
C LYS A 43 5.20 6.83 -11.76
N LEU A 44 3.97 7.33 -11.92
CA LEU A 44 2.81 6.54 -12.34
C LEU A 44 3.05 5.74 -13.63
N GLU A 45 3.70 6.35 -14.62
CA GLU A 45 4.01 5.69 -15.90
C GLU A 45 4.91 4.47 -15.70
N LYS A 46 5.99 4.65 -14.94
CA LYS A 46 6.89 3.53 -14.60
C LYS A 46 6.21 2.50 -13.70
N LEU A 47 5.33 2.94 -12.81
CA LEU A 47 4.60 2.06 -11.90
C LEU A 47 3.71 1.09 -12.69
N LYS A 48 3.00 1.59 -13.71
CA LYS A 48 2.15 0.76 -14.57
C LYS A 48 2.94 -0.38 -15.21
N ASP A 49 4.11 -0.08 -15.74
CA ASP A 49 4.98 -1.09 -16.35
C ASP A 49 5.54 -2.05 -15.29
N LEU A 50 6.00 -1.51 -14.16
CA LEU A 50 6.60 -2.27 -13.07
C LEU A 50 5.66 -3.35 -12.51
N ILE A 51 4.39 -3.01 -12.29
CA ILE A 51 3.41 -3.92 -11.69
C ILE A 51 2.66 -4.80 -12.71
N ASN A 52 2.87 -4.58 -14.01
CA ASN A 52 2.28 -5.38 -15.08
C ASN A 52 3.07 -6.69 -15.29
N ILE A 53 3.04 -7.55 -14.29
CA ILE A 53 3.83 -8.78 -14.24
C ILE A 53 3.05 -9.86 -13.47
N ASP A 54 3.39 -11.12 -13.66
CA ASP A 54 2.86 -12.20 -12.85
C ASP A 54 3.34 -12.04 -11.40
N LYS A 55 2.41 -11.75 -10.49
CA LYS A 55 2.68 -11.51 -9.08
C LYS A 55 3.06 -12.77 -8.29
N LYS A 56 2.95 -13.96 -8.89
CA LYS A 56 3.29 -15.23 -8.22
C LYS A 56 2.60 -15.41 -6.86
N GLN A 57 1.32 -15.00 -6.77
CA GLN A 57 0.49 -15.01 -5.55
C GLN A 57 0.86 -13.96 -4.49
N VAL A 58 1.88 -13.14 -4.70
CA VAL A 58 2.23 -12.03 -3.82
C VAL A 58 1.20 -10.90 -3.97
N LYS A 59 0.78 -10.29 -2.88
CA LYS A 59 -0.15 -9.16 -2.89
C LYS A 59 0.59 -7.85 -3.12
N PHE A 60 0.13 -7.05 -4.07
CA PHE A 60 0.68 -5.73 -4.33
C PHE A 60 -0.07 -4.65 -3.57
N VAL A 61 0.68 -3.75 -2.97
CA VAL A 61 0.18 -2.68 -2.09
C VAL A 61 0.61 -1.33 -2.64
N SER A 62 -0.35 -0.48 -2.97
CA SER A 62 -0.09 0.93 -3.27
C SER A 62 0.03 1.70 -1.95
N VAL A 63 1.19 2.30 -1.71
CA VAL A 63 1.45 3.12 -0.51
C VAL A 63 1.16 4.58 -0.83
N LEU A 64 0.23 5.16 -0.09
CA LEU A 64 -0.37 6.46 -0.35
C LEU A 64 -0.34 7.33 0.90
N VAL A 65 0.09 8.57 0.76
CA VAL A 65 0.07 9.58 1.82
C VAL A 65 -1.00 10.60 1.49
N ASN A 66 -2.04 10.70 2.35
CA ASN A 66 -3.16 11.62 2.19
C ASN A 66 -3.62 11.78 0.72
N PRO A 67 -4.01 10.68 0.04
CA PRO A 67 -4.30 10.71 -1.39
C PRO A 67 -5.58 11.50 -1.68
N ASP A 68 -5.53 12.33 -2.72
CA ASP A 68 -6.71 12.94 -3.30
C ASP A 68 -7.45 11.98 -4.25
N ASP A 69 -8.63 12.39 -4.71
CA ASP A 69 -9.42 11.57 -5.62
C ASP A 69 -8.75 11.46 -6.99
N GLU A 70 -7.96 12.43 -7.41
CA GLU A 70 -7.29 12.41 -8.70
C GLU A 70 -6.30 11.23 -8.80
N ILE A 71 -5.43 11.06 -7.80
CA ILE A 71 -4.49 9.93 -7.81
C ILE A 71 -5.22 8.59 -7.66
N LEU A 72 -6.25 8.53 -6.82
CA LEU A 72 -7.04 7.31 -6.63
C LEU A 72 -7.75 6.87 -7.91
N GLU A 73 -8.32 7.80 -8.67
CA GLU A 73 -8.93 7.51 -9.99
C GLU A 73 -7.88 7.01 -10.99
N LYS A 74 -6.67 7.57 -10.99
CA LYS A 74 -5.58 7.15 -11.89
C LYS A 74 -5.08 5.73 -11.62
N ILE A 75 -5.19 5.25 -10.38
CA ILE A 75 -4.65 3.94 -9.97
C ILE A 75 -5.72 2.87 -9.75
N LYS A 76 -7.01 3.20 -9.78
CA LYS A 76 -8.10 2.28 -9.42
C LYS A 76 -8.10 0.97 -10.20
N ASP A 77 -7.73 1.03 -11.48
CA ASP A 77 -7.72 -0.12 -12.38
C ASP A 77 -6.36 -0.83 -12.44
N LEU A 78 -5.37 -0.35 -11.70
CA LEU A 78 -4.07 -0.99 -11.59
C LEU A 78 -4.15 -2.21 -10.67
N ASN A 79 -3.25 -3.17 -10.90
CA ASN A 79 -3.25 -4.47 -10.23
C ASN A 79 -2.75 -4.40 -8.78
N PHE A 80 -3.36 -3.55 -7.97
CA PHE A 80 -3.16 -3.49 -6.53
C PHE A 80 -4.25 -4.24 -5.77
N ASP A 81 -3.84 -5.03 -4.77
CA ASP A 81 -4.74 -5.74 -3.88
C ASP A 81 -5.14 -4.89 -2.67
N TYR A 82 -4.22 -4.03 -2.21
CA TYR A 82 -4.37 -3.16 -1.05
C TYR A 82 -3.97 -1.73 -1.34
N TYR A 83 -4.63 -0.79 -0.66
CA TYR A 83 -4.14 0.56 -0.46
C TYR A 83 -3.66 0.71 0.98
N GLN A 84 -2.39 1.09 1.16
CA GLN A 84 -1.85 1.45 2.47
C GLN A 84 -1.88 2.96 2.62
N LEU A 85 -2.68 3.43 3.58
CA LEU A 85 -2.99 4.85 3.76
C LEU A 85 -2.26 5.43 4.97
N TYR A 86 -1.51 6.51 4.74
CA TYR A 86 -0.89 7.37 5.73
C TYR A 86 -1.63 8.70 5.82
N ASP A 87 -1.78 9.25 7.02
CA ASP A 87 -2.38 10.57 7.28
C ASP A 87 -3.80 10.72 6.69
N VAL A 88 -4.60 9.69 6.81
CA VAL A 88 -6.00 9.65 6.34
C VAL A 88 -6.92 9.42 7.53
N SER A 89 -7.96 10.26 7.67
CA SER A 89 -8.95 10.11 8.74
C SER A 89 -9.75 8.81 8.62
N PRO A 90 -10.38 8.33 9.72
CA PRO A 90 -11.23 7.15 9.66
C PRO A 90 -12.38 7.29 8.65
N GLU A 91 -13.03 8.45 8.58
CA GLU A 91 -14.13 8.73 7.65
C GLU A 91 -13.67 8.65 6.21
N ARG A 92 -12.54 9.31 5.89
CA ARG A 92 -11.95 9.26 4.55
C ARG A 92 -11.45 7.87 4.18
N THR A 93 -10.89 7.13 5.13
CA THR A 93 -10.48 5.74 4.94
C THR A 93 -11.66 4.85 4.54
N LYS A 94 -12.80 5.01 5.22
CA LYS A 94 -14.03 4.29 4.90
C LYS A 94 -14.57 4.66 3.52
N GLU A 95 -14.56 5.95 3.17
CA GLU A 95 -14.97 6.44 1.85
C GLU A 95 -14.13 5.81 0.74
N ILE A 96 -12.79 5.85 0.87
CA ILE A 96 -11.86 5.27 -0.10
C ILE A 96 -12.13 3.77 -0.26
N LYS A 97 -12.27 3.05 0.85
CA LYS A 97 -12.54 1.61 0.83
C LYS A 97 -13.80 1.27 0.04
N LEU A 98 -14.88 1.98 0.29
CA LEU A 98 -16.17 1.74 -0.35
C LEU A 98 -16.17 2.15 -1.82
N LYS A 99 -15.63 3.34 -2.13
CA LYS A 99 -15.61 3.89 -3.49
C LYS A 99 -14.74 3.07 -4.44
N PHE A 100 -13.55 2.68 -4.00
CA PHE A 100 -12.57 1.99 -4.85
C PHE A 100 -12.55 0.47 -4.65
N GLN A 101 -13.32 -0.06 -3.71
CA GLN A 101 -13.43 -1.50 -3.43
C GLN A 101 -12.08 -2.19 -3.22
N LYS A 102 -11.17 -1.51 -2.52
CA LYS A 102 -9.85 -2.03 -2.16
C LYS A 102 -9.79 -2.43 -0.68
N LYS A 103 -8.99 -3.43 -0.38
CA LYS A 103 -8.60 -3.71 1.01
C LYS A 103 -7.67 -2.61 1.51
N ILE A 104 -7.80 -2.26 2.77
CA ILE A 104 -7.09 -1.14 3.37
C ILE A 104 -6.11 -1.62 4.43
N ILE A 105 -4.89 -1.10 4.33
CA ILE A 105 -3.90 -1.11 5.41
C ILE A 105 -3.83 0.32 5.95
N THR A 106 -4.11 0.52 7.22
CA THR A 106 -3.91 1.82 7.86
C THR A 106 -2.53 1.88 8.49
N ALA A 107 -1.74 2.87 8.12
CA ALA A 107 -0.45 3.16 8.73
C ALA A 107 -0.59 4.38 9.64
N LEU A 108 -0.33 4.17 10.92
CA LEU A 108 -0.40 5.21 11.94
C LEU A 108 1.00 5.72 12.29
N THR A 109 1.14 7.03 12.37
CA THR A 109 2.33 7.66 12.94
C THR A 109 2.23 7.65 14.46
N ILE A 110 3.14 6.96 15.11
CA ILE A 110 3.21 6.82 16.55
C ILE A 110 4.46 7.57 17.05
N SER A 111 4.26 8.69 17.71
CA SER A 111 5.32 9.50 18.30
C SER A 111 5.45 9.30 19.82
N ASN A 112 4.37 8.90 20.47
CA ASN A 112 4.29 8.68 21.92
C ASN A 112 3.26 7.58 22.25
N LYS A 113 3.16 7.23 23.53
CA LYS A 113 2.26 6.16 24.00
C LYS A 113 0.77 6.46 23.75
N GLU A 114 0.39 7.73 23.84
CA GLU A 114 -0.98 8.17 23.64
C GLU A 114 -1.44 7.96 22.20
N ASP A 115 -0.52 8.03 21.24
CA ASP A 115 -0.84 7.81 19.84
C ASP A 115 -1.27 6.36 19.54
N VAL A 116 -0.85 5.40 20.36
CA VAL A 116 -1.17 3.99 20.13
C VAL A 116 -2.68 3.76 20.10
N ILE A 117 -3.46 4.48 20.94
CA ILE A 117 -4.91 4.30 21.03
C ILE A 117 -5.65 4.61 19.71
N LYS A 118 -5.03 5.40 18.81
CA LYS A 118 -5.61 5.78 17.51
C LYS A 118 -6.03 4.58 16.67
N TYR A 119 -5.41 3.41 16.85
CA TYR A 119 -5.76 2.22 16.11
C TYR A 119 -7.25 1.84 16.26
N LYS A 120 -7.87 2.16 17.42
CA LYS A 120 -9.26 1.81 17.72
C LYS A 120 -10.25 2.39 16.74
N ASP A 121 -9.96 3.57 16.19
CA ASP A 121 -10.84 4.27 15.24
C ASP A 121 -10.86 3.58 13.87
N TYR A 122 -9.87 2.75 13.59
CA TYR A 122 -9.70 2.06 12.31
C TYR A 122 -10.06 0.57 12.35
N THR A 123 -10.22 -0.03 13.53
CA THR A 123 -10.42 -1.50 13.69
C THR A 123 -11.62 -2.07 12.94
N LYS A 124 -12.66 -1.27 12.73
CA LYS A 124 -13.88 -1.69 12.00
C LYS A 124 -13.84 -1.32 10.50
N ILE A 125 -12.82 -0.60 10.06
CA ILE A 125 -12.71 -0.07 8.72
C ILE A 125 -11.59 -0.77 7.95
N SER A 126 -10.42 -0.86 8.55
CA SER A 126 -9.21 -1.36 7.91
C SER A 126 -9.10 -2.88 8.01
N ASP A 127 -8.50 -3.48 7.01
CA ASP A 127 -8.24 -4.93 6.96
C ASP A 127 -6.96 -5.27 7.73
N VAL A 128 -6.02 -4.30 7.79
CA VAL A 128 -4.76 -4.36 8.55
C VAL A 128 -4.47 -2.98 9.16
N ILE A 129 -3.87 -2.96 10.35
CA ILE A 129 -3.39 -1.74 11.02
C ILE A 129 -1.94 -1.94 11.44
#